data_424b8c960f69ba2fbef87b39e8e2c9a6
#
_entry.id   424b8c960f69ba2fbef87b39e8e2c9a6
#
_cell.length_a   1.000
_cell.length_b   1.000
_cell.length_c   1.000
_cell.angle_alpha   90.00
_cell.angle_beta   90.00
_cell.angle_gamma   90.00
#
_symmetry.space_group_name_H-M   'P 1'
#
loop_
_entity.id
_entity.type
_entity.pdbx_description
1 polymer ?
#
loop_
_entity_poly.entity_id
_entity_poly.type
_entity_poly.pdbx_seq_one_letter_code
_entity_poly.pdbx_strand_id
1 'polypeptide(L)'
;MTATIFHAVRAFMLIAAVTLCAAGIIEAATPAARVNAPAPEFSATDSDGKTHKLSAYKGKIVVLEWTNNGCPFVGKHYGSGNMQSLQKKYTGQGVVWLTVVSSAPGTQGYVNADEANQDTQKRGAAPTAVLLDPTGALGHLYGAQATPHMYVIDSEGRLVYMGAIDDIPSADPSDIAHAKNYVAAAIDAIKAGQRVSVPATKAYGCSVKYASAE
;
A
#
# COMPACT_ATOMS: atom_id res chain seq x y z
N MET A 1 44.40 -88.24 1.50
CA MET A 1 44.79 -87.07 0.62
C MET A 1 43.56 -86.30 0.32
N THR A 2 43.25 -85.26 1.09
CA THR A 2 42.06 -84.44 0.97
C THR A 2 42.46 -82.95 1.14
N ALA A 3 42.41 -82.27 0.03
CA ALA A 3 42.73 -80.83 0.02
C ALA A 3 41.49 -80.00 0.37
N THR A 4 41.62 -79.16 1.41
CA THR A 4 40.57 -78.26 1.91
C THR A 4 40.74 -76.93 1.22
N ILE A 5 39.72 -76.47 0.48
CA ILE A 5 39.67 -75.17 -0.21
C ILE A 5 38.98 -74.21 0.73
N PHE A 6 39.68 -73.15 1.17
CA PHE A 6 39.09 -71.99 1.95
C PHE A 6 38.51 -71.00 0.93
N HIS A 7 37.21 -70.76 1.05
CA HIS A 7 36.54 -69.66 0.36
C HIS A 7 36.48 -68.43 1.27
N ALA A 8 37.20 -67.39 0.92
CA ALA A 8 37.11 -66.09 1.57
C ALA A 8 35.92 -65.29 0.97
N VAL A 9 34.91 -65.08 1.75
CA VAL A 9 33.77 -64.21 1.41
C VAL A 9 34.18 -62.77 1.69
N ARG A 10 34.36 -61.93 0.64
CA ARG A 10 34.53 -60.46 0.77
C ARG A 10 33.15 -59.83 0.85
N ALA A 11 32.79 -59.29 1.99
CA ALA A 11 31.61 -58.42 2.14
C ALA A 11 31.93 -57.04 1.57
N PHE A 12 31.25 -56.64 0.51
CA PHE A 12 31.24 -55.26 0.05
C PHE A 12 30.19 -54.47 0.82
N MET A 13 30.63 -53.57 1.68
CA MET A 13 29.77 -52.56 2.30
C MET A 13 29.56 -51.43 1.30
N LEU A 14 28.34 -51.31 0.75
CA LEU A 14 27.88 -50.17 -0.02
C LEU A 14 27.43 -49.08 0.97
N ILE A 15 28.23 -48.03 1.12
CA ILE A 15 27.84 -46.79 1.81
C ILE A 15 27.02 -45.96 0.84
N ALA A 16 25.71 -45.93 1.00
CA ALA A 16 24.82 -45.00 0.28
C ALA A 16 24.94 -43.64 0.93
N ALA A 17 25.64 -42.72 0.30
CA ALA A 17 25.64 -41.30 0.68
C ALA A 17 24.30 -40.67 0.29
N VAL A 18 23.44 -40.45 1.28
CA VAL A 18 22.20 -39.64 1.11
C VAL A 18 22.60 -38.20 1.08
N THR A 19 22.65 -37.61 -0.12
CA THR A 19 22.84 -36.17 -0.31
C THR A 19 21.52 -35.48 -0.02
N LEU A 20 21.41 -34.88 1.18
CA LEU A 20 20.25 -34.06 1.56
C LEU A 20 20.35 -32.73 0.81
N CYS A 21 19.64 -32.60 -0.32
CA CYS A 21 19.43 -31.31 -0.99
C CYS A 21 18.54 -30.46 -0.07
N ALA A 22 19.15 -29.54 0.66
CA ALA A 22 18.42 -28.45 1.30
C ALA A 22 17.87 -27.54 0.20
N ALA A 23 16.60 -27.73 -0.19
CA ALA A 23 15.88 -26.78 -1.01
C ALA A 23 15.71 -25.49 -0.19
N GLY A 24 16.59 -24.52 -0.42
CA GLY A 24 16.40 -23.19 0.13
C GLY A 24 15.08 -22.63 -0.41
N ILE A 25 14.16 -22.34 0.49
CA ILE A 25 12.95 -21.58 0.16
C ILE A 25 13.45 -20.19 -0.22
N ILE A 26 13.51 -19.89 -1.51
CA ILE A 26 13.69 -18.52 -2.00
C ILE A 26 12.37 -17.81 -1.68
N GLU A 27 12.35 -17.08 -0.57
CA GLU A 27 11.27 -16.16 -0.25
C GLU A 27 11.29 -15.10 -1.36
N ALA A 28 10.35 -15.22 -2.30
CA ALA A 28 10.22 -14.25 -3.38
C ALA A 28 9.87 -12.92 -2.73
N ALA A 29 10.80 -11.95 -2.78
CA ALA A 29 10.55 -10.59 -2.32
C ALA A 29 9.25 -10.11 -2.96
N THR A 30 8.27 -9.72 -2.13
CA THR A 30 6.99 -9.20 -2.60
C THR A 30 7.27 -8.04 -3.55
N PRO A 31 6.85 -8.09 -4.81
CA PRO A 31 7.17 -7.03 -5.76
C PRO A 31 6.57 -5.72 -5.26
N ALA A 32 7.40 -4.66 -5.21
CA ALA A 32 6.93 -3.31 -4.92
C ALA A 32 5.78 -2.93 -5.88
N ALA A 33 4.84 -2.12 -5.41
CA ALA A 33 3.70 -1.67 -6.19
C ALA A 33 4.13 -1.08 -7.55
N ARG A 34 3.51 -1.54 -8.63
CA ARG A 34 3.81 -1.10 -10.01
C ARG A 34 2.53 -0.87 -10.77
N VAL A 35 2.48 0.22 -11.52
CA VAL A 35 1.33 0.52 -12.39
C VAL A 35 1.16 -0.57 -13.44
N ASN A 36 -0.09 -0.88 -13.76
CA ASN A 36 -0.54 -1.93 -14.67
C ASN A 36 -0.18 -3.37 -14.24
N ALA A 37 0.24 -3.56 -12.98
CA ALA A 37 0.43 -4.87 -12.37
C ALA A 37 -0.63 -5.14 -11.29
N PRO A 38 -0.81 -6.39 -10.84
CA PRO A 38 -1.60 -6.66 -9.64
C PRO A 38 -1.09 -5.82 -8.46
N ALA A 39 -1.99 -5.13 -7.77
CA ALA A 39 -1.63 -4.40 -6.57
C ALA A 39 -1.17 -5.37 -5.48
N PRO A 40 -0.13 -5.04 -4.71
CA PRO A 40 0.33 -5.88 -3.61
C PRO A 40 -0.79 -6.14 -2.61
N GLU A 41 -0.99 -7.41 -2.26
CA GLU A 41 -1.96 -7.77 -1.22
C GLU A 41 -1.49 -7.25 0.14
N PHE A 42 -2.40 -6.74 0.93
CA PHE A 42 -2.13 -6.29 2.28
C PHE A 42 -3.19 -6.75 3.28
N SER A 43 -2.83 -6.75 4.54
CA SER A 43 -3.73 -6.89 5.68
C SER A 43 -3.34 -5.83 6.70
N ALA A 44 -4.24 -4.89 7.00
CA ALA A 44 -3.99 -3.79 7.91
C ALA A 44 -5.21 -3.54 8.81
N THR A 45 -4.97 -3.03 10.02
CA THR A 45 -6.02 -2.72 10.99
C THR A 45 -6.34 -1.23 10.93
N ASP A 46 -7.63 -0.89 10.94
CA ASP A 46 -8.08 0.50 10.98
C ASP A 46 -8.18 1.05 12.41
N SER A 47 -8.53 2.33 12.52
CA SER A 47 -8.71 3.03 13.79
C SER A 47 -9.89 2.52 14.63
N ASP A 48 -10.79 1.71 14.07
CA ASP A 48 -11.89 1.05 14.81
C ASP A 48 -11.55 -0.41 15.19
N GLY A 49 -10.29 -0.84 14.95
CA GLY A 49 -9.81 -2.19 15.25
C GLY A 49 -10.21 -3.25 14.24
N LYS A 50 -10.81 -2.86 13.10
CA LYS A 50 -11.21 -3.80 12.06
C LYS A 50 -10.07 -4.07 11.09
N THR A 51 -9.88 -5.34 10.73
CA THR A 51 -8.90 -5.74 9.72
C THR A 51 -9.45 -5.59 8.31
N HIS A 52 -8.66 -4.95 7.45
CA HIS A 52 -8.91 -4.76 6.02
C HIS A 52 -7.88 -5.53 5.20
N LYS A 53 -8.37 -6.29 4.22
CA LYS A 53 -7.52 -6.99 3.24
C LYS A 53 -7.89 -6.48 1.85
N LEU A 54 -6.90 -6.26 0.97
CA LEU A 54 -7.19 -5.81 -0.39
C LEU A 54 -8.12 -6.78 -1.12
N SER A 55 -7.90 -8.08 -0.98
CA SER A 55 -8.71 -9.15 -1.59
C SER A 55 -10.19 -9.11 -1.19
N ALA A 56 -10.53 -8.53 -0.03
CA ALA A 56 -11.93 -8.35 0.40
C ALA A 56 -12.67 -7.28 -0.41
N TYR A 57 -11.96 -6.48 -1.19
CA TYR A 57 -12.52 -5.42 -2.03
C TYR A 57 -12.57 -5.77 -3.51
N LYS A 58 -12.38 -7.05 -3.86
CA LYS A 58 -12.51 -7.51 -5.24
C LYS A 58 -13.86 -7.09 -5.83
N GLY A 59 -13.84 -6.59 -7.06
CA GLY A 59 -15.03 -6.02 -7.73
C GLY A 59 -15.28 -4.54 -7.43
N LYS A 60 -14.45 -3.90 -6.58
CA LYS A 60 -14.55 -2.47 -6.25
C LYS A 60 -13.28 -1.73 -6.66
N ILE A 61 -13.44 -0.45 -6.99
CA ILE A 61 -12.29 0.45 -7.10
C ILE A 61 -11.82 0.78 -5.69
N VAL A 62 -10.51 0.73 -5.44
CA VAL A 62 -9.90 1.05 -4.15
C VAL A 62 -8.93 2.22 -4.32
N VAL A 63 -9.05 3.21 -3.46
CA VAL A 63 -8.07 4.31 -3.32
C VAL A 63 -7.30 4.12 -2.03
N LEU A 64 -5.97 4.19 -2.10
CA LEU A 64 -5.11 4.34 -0.92
C LEU A 64 -4.58 5.77 -0.92
N GLU A 65 -4.75 6.47 0.21
CA GLU A 65 -4.28 7.83 0.44
C GLU A 65 -3.31 7.82 1.61
N TRP A 66 -2.01 7.99 1.37
CA TRP A 66 -1.06 8.25 2.46
C TRP A 66 -1.20 9.68 2.95
N THR A 67 -1.35 9.83 4.26
CA THR A 67 -1.59 11.12 4.92
C THR A 67 -0.67 11.36 6.12
N ASN A 68 -0.55 12.64 6.51
CA ASN A 68 0.13 13.09 7.73
C ASN A 68 -0.51 14.41 8.18
N ASN A 69 -1.02 14.44 9.41
CA ASN A 69 -1.75 15.59 9.95
C ASN A 69 -0.92 16.87 10.03
N GLY A 70 0.38 16.76 10.23
CA GLY A 70 1.29 17.89 10.31
C GLY A 70 1.86 18.34 8.97
N CYS A 71 1.47 17.72 7.85
CA CYS A 71 1.96 18.06 6.52
C CYS A 71 1.16 19.22 5.90
N PRO A 72 1.78 20.37 5.54
CA PRO A 72 1.06 21.49 4.92
C PRO A 72 0.45 21.14 3.56
N PHE A 73 1.06 20.24 2.81
CA PHE A 73 0.50 19.74 1.55
C PHE A 73 -0.77 18.91 1.75
N VAL A 74 -0.87 18.14 2.81
CA VAL A 74 -2.11 17.48 3.25
C VAL A 74 -3.11 18.55 3.72
N GLY A 75 -2.63 19.53 4.49
CA GLY A 75 -3.41 20.70 4.95
C GLY A 75 -4.07 21.45 3.80
N LYS A 76 -3.40 21.64 2.65
CA LYS A 76 -3.97 22.22 1.40
C LYS A 76 -5.30 21.54 1.05
N HIS A 77 -5.31 20.23 0.97
CA HIS A 77 -6.46 19.45 0.48
C HIS A 77 -7.56 19.29 1.53
N TYR A 78 -7.21 19.13 2.79
CA TYR A 78 -8.22 19.04 3.87
C TYR A 78 -8.74 20.41 4.29
N GLY A 79 -7.90 21.44 4.36
CA GLY A 79 -8.30 22.80 4.74
C GLY A 79 -9.21 23.44 3.70
N SER A 80 -9.07 23.12 2.43
CA SER A 80 -9.93 23.62 1.34
C SER A 80 -11.23 22.82 1.15
N GLY A 81 -11.39 21.69 1.84
CA GLY A 81 -12.50 20.76 1.61
C GLY A 81 -12.36 19.87 0.36
N ASN A 82 -11.25 19.97 -0.36
CA ASN A 82 -11.02 19.19 -1.57
C ASN A 82 -11.00 17.69 -1.30
N MET A 83 -10.23 17.23 -0.28
CA MET A 83 -10.15 15.80 0.04
C MET A 83 -11.49 15.24 0.49
N GLN A 84 -12.20 15.96 1.36
CA GLN A 84 -13.52 15.57 1.83
C GLN A 84 -14.55 15.45 0.69
N SER A 85 -14.47 16.35 -0.28
CA SER A 85 -15.35 16.32 -1.47
C SER A 85 -15.07 15.11 -2.33
N LEU A 86 -13.79 14.76 -2.56
CA LEU A 86 -13.39 13.56 -3.28
C LEU A 86 -13.84 12.30 -2.56
N GLN A 87 -13.56 12.20 -1.25
CA GLN A 87 -13.94 11.07 -0.43
C GLN A 87 -15.45 10.86 -0.47
N LYS A 88 -16.26 11.89 -0.19
CA LYS A 88 -17.72 11.82 -0.21
C LYS A 88 -18.27 11.45 -1.59
N LYS A 89 -17.74 12.09 -2.66
CA LYS A 89 -18.16 11.80 -4.05
C LYS A 89 -17.96 10.33 -4.37
N TYR A 90 -16.76 9.80 -4.15
CA TYR A 90 -16.41 8.48 -4.65
C TYR A 90 -16.85 7.34 -3.72
N THR A 91 -16.82 7.52 -2.39
CA THR A 91 -17.40 6.53 -1.46
C THR A 91 -18.90 6.40 -1.66
N GLY A 92 -19.63 7.51 -1.91
CA GLY A 92 -21.04 7.50 -2.28
C GLY A 92 -21.35 6.77 -3.60
N GLN A 93 -20.33 6.53 -4.42
CA GLN A 93 -20.41 5.78 -5.68
C GLN A 93 -19.85 4.35 -5.57
N GLY A 94 -19.61 3.86 -4.34
CA GLY A 94 -19.14 2.51 -4.08
C GLY A 94 -17.62 2.29 -4.17
N VAL A 95 -16.83 3.35 -4.38
CA VAL A 95 -15.36 3.27 -4.28
C VAL A 95 -14.95 3.10 -2.81
N VAL A 96 -14.01 2.23 -2.55
CA VAL A 96 -13.40 2.08 -1.21
C VAL A 96 -12.25 3.07 -1.09
N TRP A 97 -12.34 3.99 -0.15
CA TRP A 97 -11.29 4.97 0.10
C TRP A 97 -10.62 4.70 1.45
N LEU A 98 -9.37 4.27 1.43
CA LEU A 98 -8.59 3.93 2.62
C LEU A 98 -7.51 5.00 2.81
N THR A 99 -7.62 5.76 3.89
CA THR A 99 -6.57 6.68 4.32
C THR A 99 -5.55 5.91 5.14
N VAL A 100 -4.26 6.09 4.90
CA VAL A 100 -3.16 5.33 5.52
C VAL A 100 -2.24 6.26 6.28
N VAL A 101 -1.96 5.94 7.54
CA VAL A 101 -1.00 6.64 8.40
C VAL A 101 0.16 5.72 8.70
N SER A 102 1.32 5.98 8.07
CA SER A 102 2.57 5.21 8.26
C SER A 102 3.63 6.00 9.04
N SER A 103 3.22 7.05 9.77
CA SER A 103 4.14 7.75 10.68
C SER A 103 4.47 6.87 11.88
N ALA A 104 5.76 6.66 12.15
CA ALA A 104 6.22 5.86 13.28
C ALA A 104 5.93 6.56 14.63
N PRO A 105 5.76 5.81 15.73
CA PRO A 105 5.60 6.38 17.06
C PRO A 105 6.68 7.41 17.40
N GLY A 106 6.27 8.56 17.97
CA GLY A 106 7.16 9.66 18.31
C GLY A 106 7.56 10.56 17.13
N THR A 107 7.10 10.29 15.91
CA THR A 107 7.36 11.15 14.75
C THR A 107 6.16 12.04 14.42
N GLN A 108 6.40 13.10 13.62
CA GLN A 108 5.32 13.98 13.16
C GLN A 108 4.26 13.19 12.38
N GLY A 109 2.99 13.39 12.75
CA GLY A 109 1.85 12.78 12.09
C GLY A 109 1.53 11.37 12.57
N TYR A 110 2.26 10.85 13.57
CA TYR A 110 1.82 9.66 14.28
C TYR A 110 0.51 9.96 15.01
N VAL A 111 -0.43 9.03 14.92
CA VAL A 111 -1.69 9.05 15.67
C VAL A 111 -2.02 7.64 16.15
N ASN A 112 -2.57 7.54 17.36
CA ASN A 112 -3.23 6.33 17.81
C ASN A 112 -4.66 6.24 17.24
N ALA A 113 -5.39 5.18 17.57
CA ALA A 113 -6.73 4.93 17.04
C ALA A 113 -7.74 6.06 17.37
N ASP A 114 -7.77 6.48 18.62
CA ASP A 114 -8.68 7.55 19.08
C ASP A 114 -8.36 8.89 18.42
N GLU A 115 -7.08 9.23 18.31
CA GLU A 115 -6.60 10.44 17.63
C GLU A 115 -6.96 10.42 16.14
N ALA A 116 -6.81 9.27 15.44
CA ALA A 116 -7.17 9.12 14.05
C ALA A 116 -8.68 9.34 13.82
N ASN A 117 -9.52 8.80 14.72
CA ASN A 117 -10.96 8.97 14.66
C ASN A 117 -11.38 10.43 14.96
N GLN A 118 -10.76 11.07 15.95
CA GLN A 118 -10.99 12.48 16.27
C GLN A 118 -10.59 13.39 15.11
N ASP A 119 -9.43 13.15 14.48
CA ASP A 119 -8.97 13.93 13.34
C ASP A 119 -9.89 13.78 12.13
N THR A 120 -10.36 12.55 11.86
CA THR A 120 -11.33 12.26 10.79
C THR A 120 -12.62 13.06 11.02
N GLN A 121 -13.16 13.04 12.24
CA GLN A 121 -14.35 13.78 12.60
C GLN A 121 -14.13 15.30 12.52
N LYS A 122 -13.04 15.80 13.11
CA LYS A 122 -12.71 17.24 13.14
C LYS A 122 -12.55 17.85 11.76
N ARG A 123 -12.00 17.07 10.80
CA ARG A 123 -11.83 17.49 9.42
C ARG A 123 -13.07 17.30 8.56
N GLY A 124 -14.10 16.65 9.07
CA GLY A 124 -15.27 16.24 8.29
C GLY A 124 -14.90 15.31 7.12
N ALA A 125 -13.82 14.55 7.29
CA ALA A 125 -13.36 13.56 6.33
C ALA A 125 -14.34 12.38 6.23
N ALA A 126 -14.37 11.72 5.08
CA ALA A 126 -15.30 10.64 4.80
C ALA A 126 -14.64 9.45 4.08
N PRO A 127 -13.46 8.97 4.55
CA PRO A 127 -12.88 7.74 4.03
C PRO A 127 -13.74 6.54 4.44
N THR A 128 -13.56 5.40 3.77
CA THR A 128 -14.16 4.13 4.20
C THR A 128 -13.56 3.66 5.52
N ALA A 129 -12.24 3.87 5.70
CA ALA A 129 -11.49 3.55 6.92
C ALA A 129 -10.17 4.33 6.96
N VAL A 130 -9.60 4.48 8.17
CA VAL A 130 -8.25 4.99 8.40
C VAL A 130 -7.36 3.86 8.88
N LEU A 131 -6.47 3.38 8.03
CA LEU A 131 -5.53 2.31 8.33
C LEU A 131 -4.34 2.83 9.14
N LEU A 132 -4.01 2.16 10.24
CA LEU A 132 -2.87 2.48 11.08
C LEU A 132 -1.71 1.55 10.72
N ASP A 133 -0.61 2.14 10.27
CA ASP A 133 0.60 1.42 9.83
C ASP A 133 1.85 1.98 10.55
N PRO A 134 1.91 1.91 11.89
CA PRO A 134 2.98 2.52 12.69
C PRO A 134 4.35 1.88 12.45
N THR A 135 4.40 0.67 11.91
CA THR A 135 5.64 -0.02 11.51
C THR A 135 6.11 0.39 10.12
N GLY A 136 5.26 1.03 9.31
CA GLY A 136 5.53 1.36 7.92
C GLY A 136 5.47 0.17 6.96
N ALA A 137 5.03 -1.00 7.41
CA ALA A 137 5.01 -2.21 6.58
C ALA A 137 4.19 -2.03 5.30
N LEU A 138 2.99 -1.45 5.42
CA LEU A 138 2.14 -1.15 4.27
C LEU A 138 2.75 -0.04 3.39
N GLY A 139 3.32 0.99 4.03
CA GLY A 139 3.98 2.08 3.33
C GLY A 139 5.17 1.58 2.49
N HIS A 140 6.02 0.75 3.06
CA HIS A 140 7.16 0.15 2.33
C HIS A 140 6.69 -0.79 1.22
N LEU A 141 5.65 -1.60 1.46
CA LEU A 141 5.07 -2.51 0.46
C LEU A 141 4.60 -1.76 -0.79
N TYR A 142 3.98 -0.59 -0.61
CA TYR A 142 3.52 0.26 -1.71
C TYR A 142 4.57 1.28 -2.19
N GLY A 143 5.69 1.41 -1.50
CA GLY A 143 6.73 2.40 -1.82
C GLY A 143 6.26 3.83 -1.62
N ALA A 144 5.42 4.08 -0.59
CA ALA A 144 4.93 5.41 -0.29
C ALA A 144 6.08 6.31 0.19
N GLN A 145 6.25 7.48 -0.44
CA GLN A 145 7.40 8.36 -0.20
C GLN A 145 6.98 9.73 0.35
N ALA A 146 5.76 10.16 0.07
CA ALA A 146 5.28 11.50 0.39
C ALA A 146 3.88 11.47 1.02
N THR A 147 3.44 12.61 1.54
CA THR A 147 2.07 12.85 1.95
C THR A 147 1.59 14.19 1.39
N PRO A 148 0.49 14.20 0.58
CA PRO A 148 -0.27 13.02 0.15
C PRO A 148 0.46 12.18 -0.92
N HIS A 149 0.29 10.85 -0.90
CA HIS A 149 0.66 9.94 -1.98
C HIS A 149 -0.54 9.05 -2.26
N MET A 150 -0.97 9.03 -3.52
CA MET A 150 -2.23 8.43 -3.93
C MET A 150 -2.02 7.21 -4.80
N TYR A 151 -2.88 6.20 -4.60
CA TYR A 151 -2.91 4.99 -5.41
C TYR A 151 -4.36 4.68 -5.76
N VAL A 152 -4.60 4.28 -7.02
CA VAL A 152 -5.93 3.83 -7.46
C VAL A 152 -5.79 2.41 -8.02
N ILE A 153 -6.59 1.51 -7.47
CA ILE A 153 -6.65 0.10 -7.82
C ILE A 153 -8.03 -0.15 -8.43
N ASP A 154 -8.07 -0.80 -9.59
CA ASP A 154 -9.34 -1.10 -10.28
C ASP A 154 -10.08 -2.31 -9.65
N SER A 155 -11.25 -2.60 -10.17
CA SER A 155 -12.10 -3.70 -9.70
C SER A 155 -11.50 -5.10 -9.91
N GLU A 156 -10.48 -5.22 -10.77
CA GLU A 156 -9.74 -6.45 -11.02
C GLU A 156 -8.56 -6.62 -10.06
N GLY A 157 -8.30 -5.61 -9.21
CA GLY A 157 -7.17 -5.59 -8.28
C GLY A 157 -5.86 -5.15 -8.91
N ARG A 158 -5.89 -4.43 -10.05
CA ARG A 158 -4.69 -3.91 -10.71
C ARG A 158 -4.45 -2.47 -10.26
N LEU A 159 -3.21 -2.14 -9.96
CA LEU A 159 -2.80 -0.76 -9.69
C LEU A 159 -2.78 0.03 -11.01
N VAL A 160 -3.68 0.98 -11.17
CA VAL A 160 -3.85 1.74 -12.42
C VAL A 160 -3.37 3.18 -12.33
N TYR A 161 -3.20 3.69 -11.11
CA TYR A 161 -2.59 4.99 -10.84
C TYR A 161 -1.77 4.98 -9.57
N MET A 162 -0.61 5.64 -9.58
CA MET A 162 0.15 5.99 -8.38
C MET A 162 0.86 7.34 -8.54
N GLY A 163 0.85 8.17 -7.49
CA GLY A 163 1.55 9.46 -7.53
C GLY A 163 0.86 10.58 -6.77
N ALA A 164 0.96 11.79 -7.32
CA ALA A 164 0.39 13.01 -6.77
C ALA A 164 -1.14 13.01 -6.79
N ILE A 165 -1.76 13.80 -5.92
CA ILE A 165 -3.21 14.03 -5.98
C ILE A 165 -3.59 14.93 -7.15
N ASP A 166 -2.76 15.94 -7.46
CA ASP A 166 -2.95 16.89 -8.55
C ASP A 166 -1.63 17.32 -9.21
N ASP A 167 -1.68 18.18 -10.21
CA ASP A 167 -0.54 18.64 -11.00
C ASP A 167 0.15 19.91 -10.48
N ILE A 168 -0.31 20.49 -9.34
CA ILE A 168 0.29 21.71 -8.77
C ILE A 168 0.95 21.40 -7.43
N PRO A 169 2.28 21.17 -7.39
CA PRO A 169 3.02 20.76 -6.19
C PRO A 169 3.27 21.93 -5.24
N SER A 170 2.20 22.54 -4.72
CA SER A 170 2.22 23.62 -3.74
C SER A 170 1.43 23.26 -2.48
N ALA A 171 1.62 24.04 -1.42
CA ALA A 171 0.80 23.97 -0.21
C ALA A 171 -0.31 25.05 -0.18
N ASP A 172 -0.48 25.81 -1.26
CA ASP A 172 -1.48 26.88 -1.34
C ASP A 172 -2.86 26.33 -1.71
N PRO A 173 -3.90 26.50 -0.85
CA PRO A 173 -5.24 26.05 -1.15
C PRO A 173 -5.89 26.73 -2.38
N SER A 174 -5.43 27.93 -2.76
CA SER A 174 -5.97 28.64 -3.94
C SER A 174 -5.71 27.92 -5.26
N ASP A 175 -4.67 27.11 -5.31
CA ASP A 175 -4.32 26.31 -6.49
C ASP A 175 -5.32 25.20 -6.81
N ILE A 176 -6.12 24.76 -5.83
CA ILE A 176 -7.09 23.66 -6.01
C ILE A 176 -8.05 23.94 -7.17
N ALA A 177 -8.49 25.20 -7.32
CA ALA A 177 -9.44 25.59 -8.37
C ALA A 177 -8.86 25.46 -9.80
N HIS A 178 -7.55 25.45 -9.93
CA HIS A 178 -6.84 25.42 -11.21
C HIS A 178 -6.14 24.08 -11.46
N ALA A 179 -6.01 23.25 -10.43
CA ALA A 179 -5.28 21.99 -10.49
C ALA A 179 -6.09 20.89 -11.21
N LYS A 180 -5.40 20.14 -12.05
CA LYS A 180 -5.92 18.89 -12.59
C LYS A 180 -5.77 17.78 -11.57
N ASN A 181 -6.90 17.26 -11.07
CA ASN A 181 -6.89 16.18 -10.10
C ASN A 181 -6.68 14.82 -10.79
N TYR A 182 -5.53 14.21 -10.57
CA TYR A 182 -5.18 12.93 -11.18
C TYR A 182 -5.97 11.74 -10.62
N VAL A 183 -6.30 11.77 -9.32
CA VAL A 183 -7.07 10.70 -8.67
C VAL A 183 -8.50 10.68 -9.21
N ALA A 184 -9.13 11.85 -9.31
CA ALA A 184 -10.45 11.98 -9.91
C ALA A 184 -10.45 11.49 -11.36
N ALA A 185 -9.47 11.95 -12.15
CA ALA A 185 -9.33 11.56 -13.56
C ALA A 185 -9.13 10.03 -13.71
N ALA A 186 -8.35 9.41 -12.83
CA ALA A 186 -8.14 7.96 -12.85
C ALA A 186 -9.43 7.18 -12.52
N ILE A 187 -10.13 7.56 -11.46
CA ILE A 187 -11.38 6.90 -11.06
C ILE A 187 -12.45 7.06 -12.13
N ASP A 188 -12.63 8.28 -12.66
CA ASP A 188 -13.64 8.58 -13.67
C ASP A 188 -13.35 7.82 -14.98
N ALA A 189 -12.07 7.69 -15.39
CA ALA A 189 -11.66 6.88 -16.55
C ALA A 189 -12.02 5.40 -16.37
N ILE A 190 -11.69 4.79 -15.22
CA ILE A 190 -12.03 3.40 -14.92
C ILE A 190 -13.54 3.18 -15.00
N LYS A 191 -14.32 4.08 -14.38
CA LYS A 191 -15.79 4.00 -14.38
C LYS A 191 -16.40 4.13 -15.77
N ALA A 192 -15.71 4.85 -16.68
CA ALA A 192 -16.09 4.94 -18.09
C ALA A 192 -15.60 3.77 -18.95
N GLY A 193 -14.94 2.76 -18.36
CA GLY A 193 -14.30 1.66 -19.10
C GLY A 193 -13.10 2.08 -19.92
N GLN A 194 -12.49 3.22 -19.59
CA GLN A 194 -11.35 3.79 -20.30
C GLN A 194 -10.04 3.52 -19.55
N ARG A 195 -8.94 3.55 -20.29
CA ARG A 195 -7.60 3.50 -19.69
C ARG A 195 -7.27 4.82 -19.00
N VAL A 196 -6.57 4.75 -17.87
CA VAL A 196 -6.02 5.94 -17.19
C VAL A 196 -4.95 6.56 -18.08
N SER A 197 -5.16 7.81 -18.51
CA SER A 197 -4.28 8.50 -19.46
C SER A 197 -2.93 8.88 -18.86
N VAL A 198 -2.89 9.18 -17.55
CA VAL A 198 -1.67 9.48 -16.79
C VAL A 198 -1.59 8.47 -15.64
N PRO A 199 -0.96 7.30 -15.87
CA PRO A 199 -0.99 6.21 -14.89
C PRO A 199 0.00 6.39 -13.74
N ALA A 200 1.01 7.25 -13.89
CA ALA A 200 1.97 7.54 -12.83
C ALA A 200 2.42 9.00 -12.87
N THR A 201 2.61 9.58 -11.68
CA THR A 201 3.19 10.90 -11.50
C THR A 201 4.14 10.88 -10.31
N LYS A 202 4.99 11.90 -10.17
CA LYS A 202 5.81 12.08 -8.98
C LYS A 202 4.94 12.63 -7.85
N ALA A 203 4.78 11.86 -6.76
CA ALA A 203 4.14 12.38 -5.55
C ALA A 203 4.95 13.56 -4.99
N TYR A 204 4.25 14.53 -4.42
CA TYR A 204 4.85 15.69 -3.78
C TYR A 204 4.33 15.85 -2.35
N GLY A 205 5.08 16.53 -1.50
CA GLY A 205 4.70 16.77 -0.11
C GLY A 205 5.79 16.40 0.87
N CYS A 206 5.44 16.28 2.14
CA CYS A 206 6.36 15.87 3.19
C CYS A 206 6.69 14.37 3.04
N SER A 207 7.93 14.00 3.36
CA SER A 207 8.29 12.57 3.40
C SER A 207 7.44 11.81 4.41
N VAL A 208 7.09 10.56 4.11
CA VAL A 208 6.51 9.64 5.10
C VAL A 208 7.50 9.46 6.25
N LYS A 209 7.02 9.52 7.48
CA LYS A 209 7.85 9.48 8.69
C LYS A 209 7.98 8.05 9.21
N TYR A 210 8.64 7.21 8.43
CA TYR A 210 8.97 5.85 8.83
C TYR A 210 9.90 5.82 10.05
N ALA A 211 9.92 4.69 10.77
CA ALA A 211 10.95 4.46 11.77
C ALA A 211 12.34 4.50 11.11
N SER A 212 13.31 5.09 11.81
CA SER A 212 14.71 4.98 11.39
C SER A 212 15.12 3.51 11.41
N ALA A 213 15.85 3.05 10.40
CA ALA A 213 16.53 1.77 10.47
C ALA A 213 17.55 1.85 11.62
N GLU A 214 17.44 0.95 12.60
CA GLU A 214 18.44 0.77 13.64
C GLU A 214 19.73 0.17 13.08
#